data_95c0b496bbab4891d9f56e5f7961ca83
#
_entry.id   95c0b496bbab4891d9f56e5f7961ca83
#
_cell.length_a   1.000
_cell.length_b   1.000
_cell.length_c   1.000
_cell.angle_alpha   90.00
_cell.angle_beta   90.00
_cell.angle_gamma   90.00
#
_symmetry.space_group_name_H-M   'P 1'
#
loop_
_entity.id
_entity.type
_entity.pdbx_description
1 polymer ?
#
loop_
_entity_poly.entity_id
_entity_poly.type
_entity_poly.pdbx_seq_one_letter_code
_entity_poly.pdbx_strand_id
1 'polypeptide(L)'
;MAEELKLFEGNRIRHIYDEEKEIYYFSVVDIIAILIEKDYQSARKYWNKLAQRLRDEDSEQTVTNCHQLKLESSDGKKYKTDVADIKTIFRIIQSVPSKKAEPIKQWLAKVGQERVQEMADPSTAIDRARETYKKLGRSDKWIQQRMTGQETRNKLTDYWSEHDIKEREEYAILTNIIHQEWSGLSVKEHKNLKGLKSQNLRDHMSEAELIFTALAELSTRQIAESENATGMEENKISAKKGGKIAREAREKLELQTGQKVVTDDNFLPASKKPKQIKKK
;
A
#
# COMPACT_ATOMS: atom_id res chain seq x y z
N MET A 1 -7.02 0.43 1.87
CA MET A 1 -7.49 1.71 1.28
C MET A 1 -9.00 1.81 1.07
N ALA A 2 -9.71 0.78 0.62
CA ALA A 2 -11.19 0.85 0.50
C ALA A 2 -11.91 0.99 1.86
N GLU A 3 -11.33 0.51 2.95
CA GLU A 3 -11.90 0.66 4.30
C GLU A 3 -11.62 2.02 4.94
N GLU A 4 -10.50 2.66 4.62
CA GLU A 4 -10.15 4.00 5.11
C GLU A 4 -11.07 5.07 4.53
N LEU A 5 -11.54 4.88 3.29
CA LEU A 5 -12.55 5.75 2.66
C LEU A 5 -13.98 5.54 3.23
N LYS A 6 -14.25 4.42 3.95
CA LYS A 6 -15.53 4.20 4.64
C LYS A 6 -15.78 5.20 5.78
N LEU A 7 -14.74 5.82 6.34
CA LEU A 7 -14.89 6.90 7.31
C LEU A 7 -15.69 8.09 6.78
N PHE A 8 -15.83 8.21 5.46
CA PHE A 8 -16.56 9.26 4.77
C PHE A 8 -17.67 8.71 3.87
N GLU A 9 -18.29 7.59 4.27
CA GLU A 9 -19.31 6.87 3.48
C GLU A 9 -20.36 7.80 2.87
N GLY A 10 -20.54 7.64 1.54
CA GLY A 10 -21.53 8.38 0.76
C GLY A 10 -21.12 9.78 0.31
N ASN A 11 -20.00 10.31 0.76
CA ASN A 11 -19.53 11.64 0.38
C ASN A 11 -18.41 11.59 -0.66
N ARG A 12 -18.50 12.45 -1.68
CA ARG A 12 -17.47 12.54 -2.72
C ARG A 12 -16.34 13.46 -2.26
N ILE A 13 -15.19 12.87 -1.91
CA ILE A 13 -13.95 13.60 -1.62
C ILE A 13 -13.06 13.58 -2.85
N ARG A 14 -12.66 14.75 -3.32
CA ARG A 14 -11.71 14.88 -4.42
C ARG A 14 -10.33 14.50 -3.93
N HIS A 15 -9.61 13.74 -4.73
CA HIS A 15 -8.26 13.28 -4.42
C HIS A 15 -7.44 13.15 -5.70
N ILE A 16 -6.12 13.11 -5.56
CA ILE A 16 -5.15 12.81 -6.60
C ILE A 16 -4.13 11.82 -6.08
N TYR A 17 -3.67 10.93 -6.95
CA TYR A 17 -2.59 10.00 -6.66
C TYR A 17 -1.30 10.52 -7.26
N ASP A 18 -0.26 10.63 -6.45
CA ASP A 18 1.11 10.96 -6.86
C ASP A 18 1.84 9.64 -7.15
N GLU A 19 2.13 9.37 -8.42
CA GLU A 19 2.75 8.11 -8.85
C GLU A 19 4.22 8.01 -8.43
N GLU A 20 4.93 9.14 -8.30
CA GLU A 20 6.34 9.14 -7.91
C GLU A 20 6.51 8.84 -6.43
N LYS A 21 5.64 9.41 -5.60
CA LYS A 21 5.66 9.22 -4.13
C LYS A 21 4.81 8.05 -3.67
N GLU A 22 3.99 7.48 -4.55
CA GLU A 22 2.99 6.45 -4.24
C GLU A 22 2.00 6.89 -3.12
N ILE A 23 1.61 8.19 -3.11
CA ILE A 23 0.78 8.81 -2.06
C ILE A 23 -0.50 9.38 -2.66
N TYR A 24 -1.61 9.23 -1.93
CA TYR A 24 -2.86 9.94 -2.19
C TYR A 24 -2.90 11.26 -1.44
N TYR A 25 -3.25 12.33 -2.15
CA TYR A 25 -3.58 13.63 -1.58
C TYR A 25 -5.07 13.88 -1.66
N PHE A 26 -5.69 14.29 -0.57
CA PHE A 26 -7.12 14.51 -0.42
C PHE A 26 -7.42 16.00 -0.25
N SER A 27 -8.55 16.47 -0.80
CA SER A 27 -9.02 17.84 -0.61
C SER A 27 -9.37 18.11 0.86
N VAL A 28 -8.63 19.02 1.49
CA VAL A 28 -8.86 19.45 2.87
C VAL A 28 -10.25 20.06 3.04
N VAL A 29 -10.65 20.92 2.09
CA VAL A 29 -11.93 21.63 2.18
C VAL A 29 -13.12 20.67 2.03
N ASP A 30 -13.02 19.63 1.19
CA ASP A 30 -14.10 18.64 1.03
C ASP A 30 -14.30 17.85 2.33
N ILE A 31 -13.20 17.46 3.00
CA ILE A 31 -13.26 16.75 4.27
C ILE A 31 -13.87 17.66 5.36
N ILE A 32 -13.44 18.90 5.42
CA ILE A 32 -14.00 19.86 6.38
C ILE A 32 -15.49 20.09 6.11
N ALA A 33 -15.92 20.20 4.85
CA ALA A 33 -17.34 20.37 4.51
C ALA A 33 -18.20 19.24 5.08
N ILE A 34 -17.71 17.98 4.98
CA ILE A 34 -18.38 16.82 5.56
C ILE A 34 -18.41 16.91 7.09
N LEU A 35 -17.29 17.27 7.71
CA LEU A 35 -17.18 17.29 9.17
C LEU A 35 -18.05 18.35 9.82
N ILE A 36 -18.17 19.54 9.21
CA ILE A 36 -18.97 20.64 9.75
C ILE A 36 -20.38 20.70 9.16
N GLU A 37 -20.72 19.76 8.24
CA GLU A 37 -22.04 19.68 7.58
C GLU A 37 -22.47 20.98 6.90
N LYS A 38 -21.53 21.62 6.17
CA LYS A 38 -21.72 22.89 5.48
C LYS A 38 -21.28 22.79 4.01
N ASP A 39 -21.72 23.78 3.23
CA ASP A 39 -21.29 23.94 1.84
C ASP A 39 -19.77 24.21 1.72
N TYR A 40 -19.27 24.08 0.50
CA TYR A 40 -17.84 24.25 0.20
C TYR A 40 -17.29 25.63 0.58
N GLN A 41 -18.07 26.71 0.40
CA GLN A 41 -17.60 28.05 0.68
C GLN A 41 -17.48 28.29 2.21
N SER A 42 -18.43 27.78 2.96
CA SER A 42 -18.40 27.80 4.43
C SER A 42 -17.23 26.97 4.96
N ALA A 43 -17.00 25.79 4.39
CA ALA A 43 -15.87 24.93 4.73
C ALA A 43 -14.51 25.60 4.43
N ARG A 44 -14.39 26.29 3.30
CA ARG A 44 -13.18 27.04 2.94
C ARG A 44 -12.89 28.18 3.93
N LYS A 45 -13.92 28.93 4.32
CA LYS A 45 -13.77 29.97 5.36
C LYS A 45 -13.36 29.37 6.70
N TYR A 46 -13.94 28.24 7.07
CA TYR A 46 -13.59 27.51 8.29
C TYR A 46 -12.13 27.04 8.24
N TRP A 47 -11.71 26.43 7.12
CA TRP A 47 -10.33 25.98 6.92
C TRP A 47 -9.33 27.11 7.09
N ASN A 48 -9.57 28.28 6.51
CA ASN A 48 -8.67 29.43 6.63
C ASN A 48 -8.48 29.85 8.11
N LYS A 49 -9.57 29.85 8.89
CA LYS A 49 -9.51 30.17 10.34
C LYS A 49 -8.79 29.07 11.12
N LEU A 50 -9.07 27.81 10.81
CA LEU A 50 -8.42 26.67 11.46
C LEU A 50 -6.92 26.64 11.15
N ALA A 51 -6.53 26.88 9.91
CA ALA A 51 -5.13 26.93 9.49
C ALA A 51 -4.38 28.06 10.20
N GLN A 52 -5.01 29.23 10.40
CA GLN A 52 -4.41 30.30 11.19
C GLN A 52 -4.21 29.88 12.65
N ARG A 53 -5.24 29.32 13.29
CA ARG A 53 -5.14 28.81 14.67
C ARG A 53 -4.05 27.75 14.82
N LEU A 54 -3.91 26.81 13.86
CA LEU A 54 -2.87 25.79 13.90
C LEU A 54 -1.46 26.38 13.79
N ARG A 55 -1.29 27.49 13.09
CA ARG A 55 0.00 28.23 13.08
C ARG A 55 0.28 28.88 14.43
N ASP A 56 -0.74 29.49 15.03
CA ASP A 56 -0.61 30.18 16.31
C ASP A 56 -0.37 29.21 17.49
N GLU A 57 -0.77 27.93 17.35
CA GLU A 57 -0.64 26.86 18.36
C GLU A 57 0.63 26.01 18.17
N ASP A 58 1.70 26.49 17.54
CA ASP A 58 2.94 25.75 17.21
C ASP A 58 2.71 24.44 16.40
N SER A 59 1.56 24.35 15.75
CA SER A 59 1.19 23.24 14.86
C SER A 59 1.39 23.60 13.38
N GLU A 60 2.30 24.50 13.09
CA GLU A 60 2.59 25.03 11.75
C GLU A 60 2.92 23.94 10.73
N GLN A 61 3.60 22.85 11.16
CA GLN A 61 3.92 21.71 10.31
C GLN A 61 2.67 21.10 9.67
N THR A 62 1.52 21.10 10.35
CA THR A 62 0.26 20.58 9.80
C THR A 62 -0.21 21.39 8.59
N VAL A 63 -0.04 22.72 8.66
CA VAL A 63 -0.42 23.61 7.55
C VAL A 63 0.61 23.59 6.43
N THR A 64 1.89 23.54 6.78
CA THR A 64 3.01 23.45 5.83
C THR A 64 2.95 22.18 5.00
N ASN A 65 2.47 21.07 5.56
CA ASN A 65 2.26 19.80 4.86
C ASN A 65 1.05 19.82 3.90
N CYS A 66 0.27 20.90 3.86
CA CYS A 66 -0.79 21.07 2.88
C CYS A 66 -0.21 21.68 1.60
N HIS A 67 -0.49 21.03 0.48
CA HIS A 67 -0.04 21.47 -0.85
C HIS A 67 -1.21 22.06 -1.65
N GLN A 68 -0.94 22.94 -2.60
CA GLN A 68 -1.94 23.43 -3.53
C GLN A 68 -1.86 22.70 -4.86
N LEU A 69 -2.83 21.84 -5.14
CA LEU A 69 -2.94 21.11 -6.40
C LEU A 69 -4.22 21.50 -7.15
N LYS A 70 -4.20 21.34 -8.48
CA LYS A 70 -5.37 21.56 -9.32
C LYS A 70 -6.26 20.32 -9.31
N LEU A 71 -7.41 20.40 -8.63
CA LEU A 71 -8.45 19.35 -8.62
C LEU A 71 -9.64 19.76 -9.47
N GLU A 72 -10.26 18.78 -10.13
CA GLU A 72 -11.47 18.98 -10.91
C GLU A 72 -12.66 19.26 -10.00
N SER A 73 -13.46 20.25 -10.37
CA SER A 73 -14.68 20.67 -9.67
C SER A 73 -15.93 20.12 -10.41
N SER A 74 -17.09 20.29 -9.82
CA SER A 74 -18.37 19.84 -10.38
C SER A 74 -18.73 20.51 -11.73
N ASP A 75 -18.12 21.65 -12.04
CA ASP A 75 -18.26 22.36 -13.32
C ASP A 75 -17.27 21.86 -14.41
N GLY A 76 -16.49 20.80 -14.13
CA GLY A 76 -15.48 20.24 -15.04
C GLY A 76 -14.18 21.05 -15.13
N LYS A 77 -14.07 22.20 -14.44
CA LYS A 77 -12.86 23.02 -14.42
C LYS A 77 -11.94 22.61 -13.27
N LYS A 78 -10.64 22.83 -13.45
CA LYS A 78 -9.62 22.54 -12.44
C LYS A 78 -9.25 23.80 -11.66
N TYR A 79 -9.45 23.74 -10.34
CA TYR A 79 -9.13 24.84 -9.42
C TYR A 79 -8.03 24.44 -8.44
N LYS A 80 -7.19 25.42 -8.07
CA LYS A 80 -6.24 25.26 -6.97
C LYS A 80 -6.98 24.96 -5.69
N THR A 81 -6.67 23.85 -5.05
CA THR A 81 -7.33 23.33 -3.86
C THR A 81 -6.26 22.87 -2.88
N ASP A 82 -6.43 23.21 -1.61
CA ASP A 82 -5.55 22.72 -0.56
C ASP A 82 -5.79 21.22 -0.38
N VAL A 83 -4.71 20.46 -0.50
CA VAL A 83 -4.70 19.00 -0.38
C VAL A 83 -3.65 18.57 0.65
N ALA A 84 -3.89 17.45 1.28
CA ALA A 84 -2.97 16.86 2.24
C ALA A 84 -2.96 15.34 2.14
N ASP A 85 -1.87 14.73 2.60
CA ASP A 85 -1.77 13.29 2.79
C ASP A 85 -2.67 12.82 3.94
N ILE A 86 -2.87 11.52 4.06
CA ILE A 86 -3.78 10.94 5.06
C ILE A 86 -3.34 11.25 6.51
N LYS A 87 -2.03 11.32 6.78
CA LYS A 87 -1.49 11.66 8.10
C LYS A 87 -1.89 13.07 8.50
N THR A 88 -1.68 14.02 7.60
CA THR A 88 -2.05 15.44 7.80
C THR A 88 -3.57 15.61 7.92
N ILE A 89 -4.34 14.88 7.11
CA ILE A 89 -5.81 14.86 7.21
C ILE A 89 -6.27 14.39 8.60
N PHE A 90 -5.72 13.32 9.13
CA PHE A 90 -6.06 12.86 10.49
C PHE A 90 -5.72 13.90 11.55
N ARG A 91 -4.60 14.61 11.42
CA ARG A 91 -4.25 15.69 12.34
C ARG A 91 -5.23 16.85 12.25
N ILE A 92 -5.66 17.22 11.04
CA ILE A 92 -6.69 18.27 10.83
C ILE A 92 -8.02 17.83 11.46
N ILE A 93 -8.47 16.60 11.26
CA ILE A 93 -9.72 16.06 11.83
C ILE A 93 -9.71 16.16 13.37
N GLN A 94 -8.59 15.86 14.01
CA GLN A 94 -8.46 15.99 15.48
C GLN A 94 -8.71 17.43 15.95
N SER A 95 -8.39 18.42 15.14
CA SER A 95 -8.54 19.85 15.46
C SER A 95 -9.94 20.41 15.14
N VAL A 96 -10.83 19.64 14.49
CA VAL A 96 -12.20 20.06 14.19
C VAL A 96 -13.15 19.63 15.31
N PRO A 97 -13.76 20.57 16.08
CA PRO A 97 -14.74 20.26 17.12
C PRO A 97 -16.12 20.03 16.46
N SER A 98 -16.38 18.82 15.98
CA SER A 98 -17.67 18.47 15.41
C SER A 98 -18.11 17.06 15.82
N LYS A 99 -19.44 16.84 15.90
CA LYS A 99 -20.01 15.51 16.17
C LYS A 99 -19.64 14.49 15.10
N LYS A 100 -19.48 14.91 13.85
CA LYS A 100 -19.04 14.05 12.73
C LYS A 100 -17.57 13.67 12.79
N ALA A 101 -16.73 14.47 13.43
CA ALA A 101 -15.32 14.14 13.64
C ALA A 101 -15.13 13.13 14.79
N GLU A 102 -16.06 13.07 15.74
CA GLU A 102 -15.90 12.27 16.96
C GLU A 102 -15.68 10.76 16.70
N PRO A 103 -16.46 10.09 15.84
CA PRO A 103 -16.21 8.66 15.53
C PRO A 103 -14.82 8.41 14.97
N ILE A 104 -14.29 9.35 14.16
CA ILE A 104 -12.94 9.23 13.58
C ILE A 104 -11.88 9.42 14.66
N LYS A 105 -12.08 10.38 15.58
CA LYS A 105 -11.17 10.60 16.71
C LYS A 105 -11.09 9.38 17.63
N GLN A 106 -12.25 8.77 17.93
CA GLN A 106 -12.32 7.55 18.74
C GLN A 106 -11.65 6.35 18.02
N TRP A 107 -11.86 6.22 16.70
CA TRP A 107 -11.17 5.21 15.92
C TRP A 107 -9.65 5.42 15.94
N LEU A 108 -9.16 6.65 15.78
CA LEU A 108 -7.74 6.98 15.90
C LEU A 108 -7.17 6.64 17.28
N ALA A 109 -7.92 6.94 18.35
CA ALA A 109 -7.53 6.59 19.72
C ALA A 109 -7.43 5.07 19.90
N LYS A 110 -8.39 4.32 19.35
CA LYS A 110 -8.37 2.85 19.35
C LYS A 110 -7.17 2.29 18.60
N VAL A 111 -6.90 2.79 17.39
CA VAL A 111 -5.71 2.37 16.60
C VAL A 111 -4.42 2.67 17.35
N GLY A 112 -4.34 3.84 18.00
CA GLY A 112 -3.19 4.19 18.84
C GLY A 112 -3.02 3.23 20.03
N GLN A 113 -4.11 2.89 20.70
CA GLN A 113 -4.09 1.91 21.80
C GLN A 113 -3.65 0.52 21.30
N GLU A 114 -4.22 0.04 20.20
CA GLU A 114 -3.82 -1.25 19.59
C GLU A 114 -2.32 -1.26 19.29
N ARG A 115 -1.78 -0.17 18.75
CA ARG A 115 -0.34 -0.06 18.47
C ARG A 115 0.51 -0.10 19.73
N VAL A 116 0.10 0.55 20.82
CA VAL A 116 0.81 0.48 22.11
C VAL A 116 0.78 -0.95 22.66
N GLN A 117 -0.34 -1.66 22.53
CA GLN A 117 -0.44 -3.06 22.92
C GLN A 117 0.48 -3.96 22.09
N GLU A 118 0.56 -3.75 20.78
CA GLU A 118 1.50 -4.48 19.91
C GLU A 118 2.98 -4.24 20.26
N MET A 119 3.32 -3.08 20.80
CA MET A 119 4.69 -2.83 21.29
C MET A 119 5.01 -3.66 22.55
N ALA A 120 4.00 -3.94 23.36
CA ALA A 120 4.14 -4.79 24.55
C ALA A 120 4.08 -6.29 24.22
N ASP A 121 3.23 -6.66 23.24
CA ASP A 121 3.08 -8.04 22.73
C ASP A 121 3.03 -8.04 21.21
N PRO A 122 4.17 -8.20 20.51
CA PRO A 122 4.24 -8.21 19.04
C PRO A 122 3.43 -9.33 18.38
N SER A 123 3.06 -10.40 19.10
CA SER A 123 2.27 -11.50 18.54
C SER A 123 0.87 -11.04 18.09
N THR A 124 0.31 -10.05 18.77
CA THR A 124 -0.99 -9.46 18.45
C THR A 124 -1.03 -8.80 17.07
N ALA A 125 0.10 -8.26 16.60
CA ALA A 125 0.22 -7.72 15.24
C ALA A 125 0.12 -8.82 14.18
N ILE A 126 0.71 -9.99 14.45
CA ILE A 126 0.66 -11.17 13.57
C ILE A 126 -0.78 -11.70 13.49
N ASP A 127 -1.45 -11.81 14.63
CA ASP A 127 -2.83 -12.28 14.70
C ASP A 127 -3.78 -11.32 13.97
N ARG A 128 -3.62 -10.01 14.16
CA ARG A 128 -4.38 -8.99 13.44
C ARG A 128 -4.16 -9.07 11.92
N ALA A 129 -2.93 -9.32 11.47
CA ALA A 129 -2.64 -9.51 10.05
C ALA A 129 -3.37 -10.75 9.49
N ARG A 130 -3.34 -11.88 10.22
CA ARG A 130 -4.07 -13.11 9.85
C ARG A 130 -5.57 -12.89 9.77
N GLU A 131 -6.16 -12.23 10.77
CA GLU A 131 -7.59 -11.90 10.77
C GLU A 131 -7.98 -10.99 9.60
N THR A 132 -7.12 -10.02 9.26
CA THR A 132 -7.35 -9.13 8.13
C THR A 132 -7.42 -9.92 6.83
N TYR A 133 -6.47 -10.83 6.59
CA TYR A 133 -6.51 -11.69 5.40
C TYR A 133 -7.73 -12.64 5.39
N LYS A 134 -8.16 -13.18 6.54
CA LYS A 134 -9.40 -13.98 6.65
C LYS A 134 -10.63 -13.15 6.27
N LYS A 135 -10.75 -11.92 6.76
CA LYS A 135 -11.83 -10.99 6.38
C LYS A 135 -11.86 -10.65 4.90
N LEU A 136 -10.69 -10.67 4.25
CA LEU A 136 -10.54 -10.51 2.79
C LEU A 136 -10.83 -11.80 2.01
N GLY A 137 -11.23 -12.89 2.68
CA GLY A 137 -11.62 -14.15 2.06
C GLY A 137 -10.45 -15.06 1.68
N ARG A 138 -9.26 -14.85 2.26
CA ARG A 138 -8.10 -15.69 2.01
C ARG A 138 -8.20 -17.01 2.78
N SER A 139 -7.80 -18.13 2.16
CA SER A 139 -7.71 -19.42 2.83
C SER A 139 -6.57 -19.47 3.84
N ASP A 140 -6.71 -20.34 4.86
CA ASP A 140 -5.64 -20.52 5.85
C ASP A 140 -4.33 -20.97 5.22
N LYS A 141 -4.35 -21.79 4.15
CA LYS A 141 -3.17 -22.21 3.39
C LYS A 141 -2.49 -21.02 2.74
N TRP A 142 -3.26 -20.18 2.06
CA TRP A 142 -2.72 -18.97 1.43
C TRP A 142 -2.10 -18.03 2.47
N ILE A 143 -2.78 -17.82 3.62
CA ILE A 143 -2.30 -16.98 4.71
C ILE A 143 -0.97 -17.52 5.25
N GLN A 144 -0.89 -18.83 5.50
CA GLN A 144 0.35 -19.46 5.95
C GLN A 144 1.50 -19.24 4.95
N GLN A 145 1.23 -19.46 3.66
CA GLN A 145 2.24 -19.25 2.61
C GLN A 145 2.68 -17.77 2.51
N ARG A 146 1.73 -16.85 2.63
CA ARG A 146 2.02 -15.41 2.62
C ARG A 146 2.91 -14.97 3.80
N MET A 147 2.63 -15.52 5.00
CA MET A 147 3.43 -15.24 6.20
C MET A 147 4.84 -15.83 6.10
N THR A 148 4.96 -17.08 5.67
CA THR A 148 6.26 -17.75 5.43
C THR A 148 7.07 -16.99 4.37
N GLY A 149 6.44 -16.56 3.28
CA GLY A 149 7.10 -15.76 2.26
C GLY A 149 7.59 -14.41 2.77
N GLN A 150 6.89 -13.80 3.74
CA GLN A 150 7.36 -12.57 4.39
C GLN A 150 8.63 -12.82 5.22
N GLU A 151 8.69 -13.91 5.96
CA GLU A 151 9.88 -14.29 6.73
C GLU A 151 11.08 -14.58 5.81
N THR A 152 10.87 -15.33 4.72
CA THR A 152 11.90 -15.61 3.71
C THR A 152 12.48 -14.32 3.14
N ARG A 153 11.60 -13.36 2.82
CA ARG A 153 12.04 -12.06 2.34
C ARG A 153 12.82 -11.26 3.39
N ASN A 154 12.36 -11.25 4.64
CA ASN A 154 13.06 -10.52 5.70
C ASN A 154 14.50 -11.05 5.83
N LYS A 155 14.69 -12.36 5.89
CA LYS A 155 16.03 -12.98 5.96
C LYS A 155 16.93 -12.59 4.78
N LEU A 156 16.37 -12.46 3.57
CA LEU A 156 17.12 -11.98 2.40
C LEU A 156 17.50 -10.51 2.52
N THR A 157 16.56 -9.67 2.95
CA THR A 157 16.83 -8.23 3.11
C THR A 157 17.79 -7.95 4.28
N ASP A 158 17.74 -8.74 5.34
CA ASP A 158 18.68 -8.67 6.46
C ASP A 158 20.10 -9.01 5.97
N TYR A 159 20.25 -10.11 5.19
CA TYR A 159 21.51 -10.45 4.55
C TYR A 159 22.06 -9.28 3.71
N TRP A 160 21.23 -8.68 2.86
CA TRP A 160 21.63 -7.53 2.05
C TRP A 160 22.09 -6.33 2.89
N SER A 161 21.36 -6.03 3.96
CA SER A 161 21.70 -4.94 4.89
C SER A 161 23.07 -5.13 5.54
N GLU A 162 23.41 -6.37 5.87
CA GLU A 162 24.69 -6.75 6.48
C GLU A 162 25.84 -6.83 5.46
N HIS A 163 25.53 -6.85 4.14
CA HIS A 163 26.48 -7.03 3.03
C HIS A 163 26.46 -5.85 2.04
N ASP A 164 26.54 -4.64 2.58
CA ASP A 164 26.73 -3.37 1.85
C ASP A 164 25.62 -2.98 0.85
N ILE A 165 24.40 -3.45 1.03
CA ILE A 165 23.21 -2.89 0.36
C ILE A 165 22.54 -1.92 1.34
N LYS A 166 22.56 -0.61 1.03
CA LYS A 166 22.13 0.45 1.98
C LYS A 166 20.95 1.26 1.49
N GLU A 167 20.92 1.54 0.19
CA GLU A 167 19.94 2.43 -0.40
C GLU A 167 18.62 1.69 -0.75
N ARG A 168 17.51 2.35 -0.53
CA ARG A 168 16.17 1.78 -0.82
C ARG A 168 16.03 1.34 -2.28
N GLU A 169 16.63 2.09 -3.18
CA GLU A 169 16.66 1.83 -4.61
C GLU A 169 17.38 0.53 -4.95
N GLU A 170 18.45 0.20 -4.23
CA GLU A 170 19.22 -1.05 -4.43
C GLU A 170 18.38 -2.28 -4.10
N TYR A 171 17.64 -2.24 -2.96
CA TYR A 171 16.67 -3.28 -2.60
C TYR A 171 15.58 -3.46 -3.67
N ALA A 172 15.09 -2.35 -4.21
CA ALA A 172 14.08 -2.37 -5.25
C ALA A 172 14.59 -3.01 -6.55
N ILE A 173 15.83 -2.68 -6.95
CA ILE A 173 16.49 -3.24 -8.14
C ILE A 173 16.70 -4.74 -7.97
N LEU A 174 17.31 -5.18 -6.86
CA LEU A 174 17.55 -6.60 -6.59
C LEU A 174 16.25 -7.40 -6.55
N THR A 175 15.24 -6.87 -5.88
CA THR A 175 13.90 -7.48 -5.83
C THR A 175 13.30 -7.62 -7.22
N ASN A 176 13.43 -6.59 -8.05
CA ASN A 176 12.89 -6.64 -9.42
C ASN A 176 13.66 -7.66 -10.29
N ILE A 177 14.98 -7.79 -10.13
CA ILE A 177 15.78 -8.83 -10.82
C ILE A 177 15.28 -10.23 -10.45
N ILE A 178 15.18 -10.53 -9.14
CA ILE A 178 14.67 -11.82 -8.67
C ILE A 178 13.28 -12.09 -9.27
N HIS A 179 12.39 -11.09 -9.19
CA HIS A 179 11.02 -11.21 -9.65
C HIS A 179 10.96 -11.48 -11.16
N GLN A 180 11.70 -10.71 -11.94
CA GLN A 180 11.75 -10.83 -13.39
C GLN A 180 12.35 -12.17 -13.84
N GLU A 181 13.37 -12.64 -13.13
CA GLU A 181 13.99 -13.93 -13.45
C GLU A 181 13.03 -15.10 -13.24
N TRP A 182 12.27 -15.15 -12.13
CA TRP A 182 11.39 -16.30 -11.91
C TRP A 182 10.06 -16.18 -12.65
N SER A 183 9.48 -14.97 -12.78
CA SER A 183 8.14 -14.78 -13.34
C SER A 183 8.13 -14.51 -14.86
N GLY A 184 9.23 -13.98 -15.40
CA GLY A 184 9.31 -13.44 -16.76
C GLY A 184 8.80 -12.01 -16.88
N LEU A 185 8.34 -11.38 -15.79
CA LEU A 185 7.78 -10.03 -15.75
C LEU A 185 8.50 -9.19 -14.70
N SER A 186 8.70 -7.90 -14.96
CA SER A 186 9.06 -6.96 -13.90
C SER A 186 7.91 -6.86 -12.87
N VAL A 187 8.21 -6.38 -11.67
CA VAL A 187 7.16 -6.12 -10.64
C VAL A 187 6.06 -5.20 -11.16
N LYS A 188 6.43 -4.18 -11.96
CA LYS A 188 5.48 -3.24 -12.57
C LYS A 188 4.59 -3.92 -13.61
N GLU A 189 5.16 -4.73 -14.49
CA GLU A 189 4.39 -5.49 -15.50
C GLU A 189 3.45 -6.50 -14.85
N HIS A 190 3.91 -7.19 -13.80
CA HIS A 190 3.06 -8.13 -13.08
C HIS A 190 1.91 -7.42 -12.33
N LYS A 191 2.16 -6.25 -11.72
CA LYS A 191 1.09 -5.39 -11.19
C LYS A 191 0.09 -5.02 -12.27
N ASN A 192 0.55 -4.60 -13.45
CA ASN A 192 -0.32 -4.24 -14.57
C ASN A 192 -1.14 -5.43 -15.06
N LEU A 193 -0.55 -6.62 -15.18
CA LEU A 193 -1.24 -7.86 -15.54
C LEU A 193 -2.41 -8.14 -14.60
N LYS A 194 -2.21 -7.92 -13.29
CA LYS A 194 -3.25 -8.10 -12.25
C LYS A 194 -4.19 -6.89 -12.07
N GLY A 195 -4.06 -5.83 -12.88
CA GLY A 195 -4.88 -4.61 -12.79
C GLY A 195 -4.64 -3.79 -11.51
N LEU A 196 -3.44 -3.92 -10.90
CA LEU A 196 -3.07 -3.23 -9.68
C LEU A 196 -2.44 -1.86 -9.98
N LYS A 197 -2.64 -0.90 -9.05
CA LYS A 197 -2.00 0.42 -9.08
C LYS A 197 -0.95 0.51 -7.97
N SER A 198 -1.38 0.85 -6.75
CA SER A 198 -0.53 1.03 -5.58
C SER A 198 -0.54 -0.17 -4.61
N GLN A 199 -1.36 -1.18 -4.89
CA GLN A 199 -1.52 -2.34 -4.01
C GLN A 199 -0.24 -3.17 -3.95
N ASN A 200 -0.05 -3.89 -2.84
CA ASN A 200 1.05 -4.84 -2.71
C ASN A 200 0.80 -6.05 -3.64
N LEU A 201 1.70 -6.28 -4.58
CA LEU A 201 1.57 -7.37 -5.55
C LEU A 201 1.38 -8.74 -4.89
N ARG A 202 2.13 -9.03 -3.81
CA ARG A 202 2.05 -10.34 -3.13
C ARG A 202 0.68 -10.62 -2.51
N ASP A 203 -0.06 -9.60 -2.10
CA ASP A 203 -1.41 -9.77 -1.55
C ASP A 203 -2.43 -10.16 -2.63
N HIS A 204 -2.06 -10.04 -3.91
CA HIS A 204 -2.87 -10.37 -5.08
C HIS A 204 -2.32 -11.57 -5.88
N MET A 205 -1.29 -12.22 -5.39
CA MET A 205 -0.75 -13.46 -5.94
C MET A 205 -1.56 -14.68 -5.55
N SER A 206 -1.58 -15.69 -6.41
CA SER A 206 -2.03 -17.03 -6.09
C SER A 206 -1.08 -17.71 -5.10
N GLU A 207 -1.49 -18.85 -4.53
CA GLU A 207 -0.63 -19.65 -3.66
C GLU A 207 0.64 -20.12 -4.40
N ALA A 208 0.50 -20.56 -5.67
CA ALA A 208 1.62 -20.98 -6.48
C ALA A 208 2.61 -19.83 -6.75
N GLU A 209 2.12 -18.64 -7.12
CA GLU A 209 2.96 -17.46 -7.32
C GLU A 209 3.74 -17.09 -6.04
N LEU A 210 3.11 -17.19 -4.87
CA LEU A 210 3.77 -16.93 -3.58
C LEU A 210 4.88 -17.96 -3.30
N ILE A 211 4.66 -19.24 -3.63
CA ILE A 211 5.64 -20.31 -3.44
C ILE A 211 6.86 -20.07 -4.34
N PHE A 212 6.66 -19.77 -5.64
CA PHE A 212 7.78 -19.51 -6.55
C PHE A 212 8.53 -18.22 -6.20
N THR A 213 7.82 -17.19 -5.71
CA THR A 213 8.46 -15.98 -5.18
C THR A 213 9.36 -16.32 -3.99
N ALA A 214 8.85 -17.10 -3.03
CA ALA A 214 9.62 -17.51 -1.86
C ALA A 214 10.80 -18.40 -2.21
N LEU A 215 10.64 -19.32 -3.17
CA LEU A 215 11.73 -20.17 -3.69
C LEU A 215 12.84 -19.32 -4.32
N ALA A 216 12.49 -18.34 -5.15
CA ALA A 216 13.45 -17.44 -5.77
C ALA A 216 14.25 -16.63 -4.73
N GLU A 217 13.55 -16.07 -3.71
CA GLU A 217 14.16 -15.30 -2.63
C GLU A 217 15.05 -16.18 -1.74
N LEU A 218 14.60 -17.39 -1.38
CA LEU A 218 15.39 -18.36 -0.62
C LEU A 218 16.66 -18.76 -1.36
N SER A 219 16.51 -19.15 -2.64
CA SER A 219 17.65 -19.57 -3.46
C SER A 219 18.66 -18.43 -3.65
N THR A 220 18.18 -17.20 -3.86
CA THR A 220 19.04 -16.02 -3.94
C THR A 220 19.86 -15.86 -2.68
N ARG A 221 19.21 -15.91 -1.50
CA ARG A 221 19.89 -15.77 -0.21
C ARG A 221 20.93 -16.85 0.01
N GLN A 222 20.58 -18.14 -0.20
CA GLN A 222 21.50 -19.25 0.01
C GLN A 222 22.72 -19.19 -0.93
N ILE A 223 22.53 -18.74 -2.19
CA ILE A 223 23.64 -18.53 -3.12
C ILE A 223 24.52 -17.37 -2.64
N ALA A 224 23.91 -16.25 -2.27
CA ALA A 224 24.64 -15.09 -1.76
C ALA A 224 25.46 -15.45 -0.51
N GLU A 225 24.86 -16.16 0.44
CA GLU A 225 25.54 -16.66 1.65
C GLU A 225 26.73 -17.59 1.31
N SER A 226 26.55 -18.54 0.37
CA SER A 226 27.59 -19.49 -0.03
C SER A 226 28.77 -18.85 -0.78
N GLU A 227 28.49 -17.78 -1.50
CA GLU A 227 29.48 -17.02 -2.29
C GLU A 227 30.04 -15.81 -1.50
N ASN A 228 29.54 -15.54 -0.28
CA ASN A 228 29.84 -14.35 0.53
C ASN A 228 29.64 -13.04 -0.27
N ALA A 229 28.55 -12.96 -1.06
CA ALA A 229 28.28 -11.88 -1.98
C ALA A 229 28.08 -10.55 -1.24
N THR A 230 28.88 -9.54 -1.61
CA THR A 230 28.89 -8.23 -0.98
C THR A 230 28.67 -7.13 -2.03
N GLY A 231 27.93 -6.09 -1.66
CA GLY A 231 27.62 -4.98 -2.56
C GLY A 231 26.68 -5.35 -3.71
N MET A 232 26.41 -4.36 -4.56
CA MET A 232 25.33 -4.45 -5.55
C MET A 232 25.61 -5.47 -6.66
N GLU A 233 26.83 -5.53 -7.19
CA GLU A 233 27.12 -6.34 -8.38
C GLU A 233 27.09 -7.84 -8.08
N GLU A 234 27.67 -8.28 -6.95
CA GLU A 234 27.66 -9.69 -6.56
C GLU A 234 26.25 -10.17 -6.19
N ASN A 235 25.48 -9.30 -5.48
CA ASN A 235 24.09 -9.59 -5.15
C ASN A 235 23.18 -9.63 -6.39
N LYS A 236 23.44 -8.88 -7.45
CA LYS A 236 22.75 -9.01 -8.75
C LYS A 236 23.00 -10.39 -9.38
N ILE A 237 24.22 -10.91 -9.27
CA ILE A 237 24.56 -12.25 -9.79
C ILE A 237 23.78 -13.32 -9.02
N SER A 238 23.79 -13.25 -7.69
CA SER A 238 23.06 -14.17 -6.83
C SER A 238 21.54 -14.10 -7.08
N ALA A 239 20.99 -12.88 -7.26
CA ALA A 239 19.59 -12.65 -7.59
C ALA A 239 19.17 -13.31 -8.92
N LYS A 240 20.00 -13.20 -9.96
CA LYS A 240 19.77 -13.88 -11.25
C LYS A 240 19.81 -15.40 -11.11
N LYS A 241 20.82 -15.93 -10.41
CA LYS A 241 20.96 -17.39 -10.18
C LYS A 241 19.76 -17.93 -9.40
N GLY A 242 19.38 -17.29 -8.30
CA GLY A 242 18.25 -17.70 -7.45
C GLY A 242 16.90 -17.62 -8.18
N GLY A 243 16.66 -16.53 -8.91
CA GLY A 243 15.48 -16.39 -9.76
C GLY A 243 15.39 -17.43 -10.85
N LYS A 244 16.53 -17.78 -11.48
CA LYS A 244 16.61 -18.82 -12.51
C LYS A 244 16.21 -20.21 -11.99
N ILE A 245 16.64 -20.59 -10.78
CA ILE A 245 16.22 -21.85 -10.14
C ILE A 245 14.70 -21.93 -10.03
N ALA A 246 14.06 -20.88 -9.55
CA ALA A 246 12.62 -20.84 -9.42
C ALA A 246 11.91 -20.85 -10.79
N ARG A 247 12.47 -20.18 -11.81
CA ARG A 247 11.96 -20.23 -13.18
C ARG A 247 11.98 -21.65 -13.75
N GLU A 248 13.09 -22.34 -13.65
CA GLU A 248 13.22 -23.70 -14.15
C GLU A 248 12.23 -24.66 -13.48
N ALA A 249 12.04 -24.51 -12.16
CA ALA A 249 11.04 -25.29 -11.43
C ALA A 249 9.62 -24.95 -11.88
N ARG A 250 9.30 -23.67 -12.08
CA ARG A 250 8.00 -23.20 -12.57
C ARG A 250 7.70 -23.75 -13.97
N GLU A 251 8.64 -23.63 -14.90
CA GLU A 251 8.47 -24.09 -16.28
C GLU A 251 8.24 -25.62 -16.35
N LYS A 252 8.95 -26.39 -15.54
CA LYS A 252 8.71 -27.82 -15.40
C LYS A 252 7.31 -28.14 -14.88
N LEU A 253 6.85 -27.39 -13.88
CA LEU A 253 5.49 -27.56 -13.33
C LEU A 253 4.43 -27.22 -14.39
N GLU A 254 4.58 -26.08 -15.07
CA GLU A 254 3.67 -25.65 -16.14
C GLU A 254 3.61 -26.67 -17.28
N LEU A 255 4.73 -27.27 -17.64
CA LEU A 255 4.79 -28.33 -18.66
C LEU A 255 4.04 -29.62 -18.24
N GLN A 256 4.15 -29.99 -16.96
CA GLN A 256 3.49 -31.20 -16.44
C GLN A 256 1.99 -31.03 -16.22
N THR A 257 1.57 -29.82 -15.84
CA THR A 257 0.16 -29.54 -15.47
C THR A 257 -0.65 -28.94 -16.62
N GLY A 258 0.02 -28.38 -17.62
CA GLY A 258 -0.62 -27.59 -18.67
C GLY A 258 -1.19 -26.23 -18.18
N GLN A 259 -0.93 -25.86 -16.93
CA GLN A 259 -1.45 -24.64 -16.32
C GLN A 259 -0.34 -23.62 -16.08
N LYS A 260 -0.63 -22.34 -16.36
CA LYS A 260 0.29 -21.25 -16.07
C LYS A 260 0.29 -20.92 -14.58
N VAL A 261 1.46 -20.67 -14.01
CA VAL A 261 1.60 -20.20 -12.63
C VAL A 261 1.35 -18.70 -12.54
N VAL A 262 1.93 -17.93 -13.47
CA VAL A 262 1.73 -16.49 -13.53
C VAL A 262 0.44 -16.19 -14.29
N THR A 263 -0.55 -15.60 -13.61
CA THR A 263 -1.88 -15.35 -14.18
C THR A 263 -2.34 -13.91 -13.90
N ASP A 264 -3.39 -13.47 -14.55
CA ASP A 264 -4.07 -12.20 -14.31
C ASP A 264 -5.07 -12.24 -13.14
N ASP A 265 -5.29 -13.41 -12.55
CA ASP A 265 -6.12 -13.57 -11.36
C ASP A 265 -5.66 -12.61 -10.24
N ASN A 266 -6.63 -11.88 -9.70
CA ASN A 266 -6.39 -10.97 -8.58
C ASN A 266 -7.52 -11.09 -7.52
N PHE A 267 -7.33 -10.41 -6.39
CA PHE A 267 -8.29 -10.38 -5.29
C PHE A 267 -8.75 -8.94 -5.00
N LEU A 268 -8.84 -8.12 -6.05
CA LEU A 268 -9.47 -6.83 -5.92
C LEU A 268 -10.98 -7.02 -5.64
N PRO A 269 -11.58 -6.17 -4.79
CA PRO A 269 -13.04 -6.14 -4.66
C PRO A 269 -13.65 -5.92 -6.05
N ALA A 270 -14.67 -6.71 -6.39
CA ALA A 270 -15.37 -6.55 -7.66
C ALA A 270 -15.78 -5.07 -7.82
N SER A 271 -15.32 -4.42 -8.90
CA SER A 271 -15.71 -3.05 -9.18
C SER A 271 -17.23 -3.01 -9.30
N LYS A 272 -17.90 -2.23 -8.44
CA LYS A 272 -19.34 -1.98 -8.58
C LYS A 272 -19.52 -1.34 -9.94
N LYS A 273 -20.00 -2.10 -10.94
CA LYS A 273 -20.39 -1.55 -12.24
C LYS A 273 -21.39 -0.41 -11.95
N PRO A 274 -21.20 0.79 -12.50
CA PRO A 274 -22.17 1.85 -12.33
C PRO A 274 -23.52 1.31 -12.82
N LYS A 275 -24.56 1.39 -11.97
CA LYS A 275 -25.93 1.04 -12.36
C LYS A 275 -26.26 1.87 -13.58
N GLN A 276 -26.48 1.23 -14.73
CA GLN A 276 -27.02 1.90 -15.90
C GLN A 276 -28.38 2.49 -15.50
N ILE A 277 -28.45 3.80 -15.48
CA ILE A 277 -29.73 4.51 -15.32
C ILE A 277 -30.52 4.22 -16.60
N LYS A 278 -31.53 3.34 -16.49
CA LYS A 278 -32.50 3.15 -17.57
C LYS A 278 -33.16 4.49 -17.78
N LYS A 279 -32.85 5.14 -18.93
CA LYS A 279 -33.66 6.26 -19.44
C LYS A 279 -35.07 5.74 -19.65
N LYS A 280 -36.04 6.33 -18.91
CA LYS A 280 -37.46 6.29 -19.26
C LYS A 280 -37.75 7.32 -20.32
#